data_ae6346752ea3fe9f9bc59dc3ecceeb9d
#
_entry.id   ae6346752ea3fe9f9bc59dc3ecceeb9d
#
_cell.length_a   1.000
_cell.length_b   1.000
_cell.length_c   1.000
_cell.angle_alpha   90.00
_cell.angle_beta   90.00
_cell.angle_gamma   90.00
#
_symmetry.space_group_name_H-M   'P 1'
#
loop_
_entity.id
_entity.type
_entity.pdbx_description
1 polymer ?
#
loop_
_entity_poly.entity_id
_entity_poly.type
_entity_poly.pdbx_seq_one_letter_code
_entity_poly.pdbx_strand_id
1 'polypeptide(L)'
;VFNFLYFGMGFLSMGTSGLTAQAWGAQNQSEVGLVFWRALTVALSMSILLILLQIPLVRIGFHFVDATPEVLEHASSYFHIRIWAAPATLSLMVVQGWFIGIQNARTPMMLTIAVNVFNILGNLIFVYGFGMNSDGVAYGTVCAQYLGLLIAFKILSTMVSPLKNPVNWRKVLQLSALKQYFYINFDLFLRTLNLIVVFAFFTLASSWQSGMILAANSILMQPWAFNSFALDGFAYAAQSLVGRFIGAGDVVSLKRCIRYLLLWCTGIALIFSL
;
A
#
# COMPACT_ATOMS: atom_id res chain seq x y z
N VAL A 1 3.60 -12.38 -8.50
CA VAL A 1 2.57 -12.74 -7.50
C VAL A 1 2.52 -11.70 -6.38
N PHE A 2 3.62 -11.42 -5.63
CA PHE A 2 3.59 -10.48 -4.49
C PHE A 2 3.18 -9.07 -4.85
N ASN A 3 3.69 -8.51 -5.96
CA ASN A 3 3.31 -7.17 -6.40
C ASN A 3 1.80 -7.06 -6.61
N PHE A 4 1.17 -8.09 -7.18
CA PHE A 4 -0.29 -8.12 -7.35
C PHE A 4 -1.02 -8.18 -6.01
N LEU A 5 -0.58 -9.04 -5.09
CA LEU A 5 -1.19 -9.18 -3.76
C LEU A 5 -1.11 -7.87 -2.98
N TYR A 6 0.07 -7.27 -2.86
CA TYR A 6 0.24 -6.05 -2.08
C TYR A 6 -0.31 -4.81 -2.78
N PHE A 7 -0.28 -4.75 -4.11
CA PHE A 7 -0.96 -3.68 -4.85
C PHE A 7 -2.48 -3.73 -4.63
N GLY A 8 -3.05 -4.93 -4.64
CA GLY A 8 -4.46 -5.15 -4.27
C GLY A 8 -4.80 -4.69 -2.85
N MET A 9 -3.83 -4.71 -1.92
CA MET A 9 -4.03 -4.27 -0.53
C MET A 9 -3.78 -2.77 -0.31
N GLY A 10 -3.43 -2.01 -1.36
CA GLY A 10 -3.19 -0.55 -1.29
C GLY A 10 -4.39 0.24 -0.75
N PHE A 11 -5.60 -0.31 -0.86
CA PHE A 11 -6.81 0.26 -0.28
C PHE A 11 -6.70 0.48 1.24
N LEU A 12 -5.89 -0.34 1.96
CA LEU A 12 -5.67 -0.17 3.40
C LEU A 12 -5.05 1.20 3.71
N SER A 13 -4.07 1.63 2.94
CA SER A 13 -3.47 2.96 3.09
C SER A 13 -4.45 4.07 2.68
N MET A 14 -5.08 3.92 1.52
CA MET A 14 -5.98 4.93 0.96
C MET A 14 -7.22 5.16 1.83
N GLY A 15 -7.92 4.08 2.21
CA GLY A 15 -9.11 4.17 3.05
C GLY A 15 -8.81 4.68 4.46
N THR A 16 -7.67 4.24 5.03
CA THR A 16 -7.23 4.76 6.33
C THR A 16 -6.92 6.24 6.26
N SER A 17 -6.26 6.71 5.20
CA SER A 17 -5.96 8.13 5.01
C SER A 17 -7.22 8.98 4.92
N GLY A 18 -8.18 8.59 4.10
CA GLY A 18 -9.42 9.34 3.91
C GLY A 18 -10.25 9.45 5.19
N LEU A 19 -10.47 8.32 5.89
CA LEU A 19 -11.25 8.30 7.14
C LEU A 19 -10.54 9.06 8.27
N THR A 20 -9.23 8.92 8.38
CA THR A 20 -8.42 9.65 9.36
C THR A 20 -8.47 11.15 9.09
N ALA A 21 -8.36 11.57 7.82
CA ALA A 21 -8.42 12.98 7.43
C ALA A 21 -9.77 13.62 7.75
N GLN A 22 -10.88 12.89 7.55
CA GLN A 22 -12.21 13.36 7.94
C GLN A 22 -12.33 13.54 9.47
N ALA A 23 -11.91 12.52 10.24
CA ALA A 23 -11.93 12.61 11.71
C ALA A 23 -11.02 13.74 12.22
N TRP A 24 -9.86 13.93 11.58
CA TRP A 24 -8.92 15.01 11.89
C TRP A 24 -9.51 16.38 11.60
N GLY A 25 -10.14 16.55 10.44
CA GLY A 25 -10.83 17.78 10.05
C GLY A 25 -11.99 18.15 10.97
N ALA A 26 -12.73 17.14 11.43
CA ALA A 26 -13.78 17.29 12.43
C ALA A 26 -13.25 17.51 13.88
N GLN A 27 -11.92 17.58 14.07
CA GLN A 27 -11.25 17.70 15.38
C GLN A 27 -11.62 16.57 16.38
N ASN A 28 -12.10 15.43 15.88
CA ASN A 28 -12.48 14.29 16.70
C ASN A 28 -11.28 13.37 16.94
N GLN A 29 -10.45 13.72 17.93
CA GLN A 29 -9.24 12.99 18.29
C GLN A 29 -9.53 11.51 18.69
N SER A 30 -10.69 11.25 19.30
CA SER A 30 -11.09 9.89 19.65
C SER A 30 -11.30 9.04 18.39
N GLU A 31 -11.98 9.57 17.38
CA GLU A 31 -12.23 8.84 16.13
C GLU A 31 -10.94 8.66 15.30
N VAL A 32 -10.03 9.65 15.32
CA VAL A 32 -8.69 9.52 14.72
C VAL A 32 -7.96 8.30 15.24
N GLY A 33 -7.99 8.07 16.56
CA GLY A 33 -7.40 6.87 17.18
C GLY A 33 -8.17 5.58 16.85
N LEU A 34 -9.51 5.63 16.84
CA LEU A 34 -10.35 4.46 16.53
C LEU A 34 -10.17 3.99 15.08
N VAL A 35 -10.05 4.91 14.11
CA VAL A 35 -9.76 4.59 12.71
C VAL A 35 -8.44 3.83 12.59
N PHE A 36 -7.39 4.27 13.29
CA PHE A 36 -6.11 3.56 13.31
C PHE A 36 -6.25 2.10 13.79
N TRP A 37 -6.88 1.91 14.94
CA TRP A 37 -7.00 0.58 15.53
C TRP A 37 -7.91 -0.35 14.71
N ARG A 38 -8.99 0.18 14.10
CA ARG A 38 -9.85 -0.59 13.17
C ARG A 38 -9.04 -1.02 11.94
N ALA A 39 -8.34 -0.09 11.31
CA ALA A 39 -7.51 -0.37 10.15
C ALA A 39 -6.42 -1.40 10.45
N LEU A 40 -5.75 -1.26 11.60
CA LEU A 40 -4.72 -2.21 12.04
C LEU A 40 -5.30 -3.60 12.30
N THR A 41 -6.48 -3.69 12.94
CA THR A 41 -7.17 -4.97 13.15
C THR A 41 -7.49 -5.65 11.82
N VAL A 42 -8.00 -4.90 10.84
CA VAL A 42 -8.28 -5.42 9.50
C VAL A 42 -6.99 -5.87 8.81
N ALA A 43 -5.92 -5.07 8.86
CA ALA A 43 -4.63 -5.41 8.26
C ALA A 43 -4.04 -6.70 8.84
N LEU A 44 -4.08 -6.85 10.17
CA LEU A 44 -3.61 -8.07 10.83
C LEU A 44 -4.49 -9.28 10.50
N SER A 45 -5.81 -9.14 10.47
CA SER A 45 -6.72 -10.21 10.06
C SER A 45 -6.46 -10.65 8.62
N MET A 46 -6.26 -9.71 7.70
CA MET A 46 -5.92 -10.01 6.31
C MET A 46 -4.55 -10.66 6.17
N SER A 47 -3.55 -10.23 6.95
CA SER A 47 -2.23 -10.84 6.92
C SER A 47 -2.25 -12.30 7.42
N ILE A 48 -3.01 -12.58 8.46
CA ILE A 48 -3.23 -13.95 8.95
C ILE A 48 -3.91 -14.79 7.86
N LEU A 49 -4.94 -14.25 7.21
CA LEU A 49 -5.63 -14.94 6.11
C LEU A 49 -4.66 -15.24 4.95
N LEU A 50 -3.80 -14.29 4.56
CA LEU A 50 -2.79 -14.51 3.51
C LEU A 50 -1.80 -15.61 3.89
N ILE A 51 -1.35 -15.64 5.15
CA ILE A 51 -0.44 -16.70 5.65
C ILE A 51 -1.15 -18.07 5.66
N LEU A 52 -2.41 -18.13 6.08
CA LEU A 52 -3.19 -19.39 6.06
C LEU A 52 -3.44 -19.89 4.63
N LEU A 53 -3.65 -18.97 3.70
CA LEU A 53 -3.90 -19.27 2.29
C LEU A 53 -2.61 -19.38 1.44
N GLN A 54 -1.41 -19.38 2.04
CA GLN A 54 -0.15 -19.39 1.30
C GLN A 54 -0.04 -20.56 0.31
N ILE A 55 -0.46 -21.77 0.71
CA ILE A 55 -0.39 -22.97 -0.14
C ILE A 55 -1.29 -22.84 -1.38
N PRO A 56 -2.62 -22.58 -1.26
CA PRO A 56 -3.46 -22.39 -2.43
C PRO A 56 -3.04 -21.20 -3.29
N LEU A 57 -2.52 -20.11 -2.70
CA LEU A 57 -2.04 -18.95 -3.45
C LEU A 57 -0.82 -19.30 -4.33
N VAL A 58 0.12 -20.09 -3.82
CA VAL A 58 1.26 -20.59 -4.60
C VAL A 58 0.78 -21.47 -5.74
N ARG A 59 -0.10 -22.44 -5.47
CA ARG A 59 -0.61 -23.37 -6.49
C ARG A 59 -1.34 -22.64 -7.62
N ILE A 60 -2.24 -21.72 -7.27
CA ILE A 60 -3.00 -20.94 -8.26
C ILE A 60 -2.04 -20.01 -9.02
N GLY A 61 -1.15 -19.29 -8.31
CA GLY A 61 -0.24 -18.34 -8.95
C GLY A 61 0.75 -18.99 -9.92
N PHE A 62 1.22 -20.20 -9.63
CA PHE A 62 2.16 -20.91 -10.51
C PHE A 62 1.49 -21.72 -11.61
N HIS A 63 0.19 -21.99 -11.50
CA HIS A 63 -0.57 -22.65 -12.57
C HIS A 63 -0.57 -21.84 -13.88
N PHE A 64 -0.43 -20.51 -13.77
CA PHE A 64 -0.42 -19.59 -14.90
C PHE A 64 0.99 -19.18 -15.36
N VAL A 65 2.05 -19.80 -14.81
CA VAL A 65 3.43 -19.44 -15.10
C VAL A 65 4.13 -20.63 -15.75
N ASP A 66 4.45 -20.51 -17.03
CA ASP A 66 5.27 -21.46 -17.74
C ASP A 66 6.76 -21.20 -17.42
N ALA A 67 7.32 -21.97 -16.49
CA ALA A 67 8.71 -21.87 -16.09
C ALA A 67 9.31 -23.27 -15.82
N THR A 68 10.65 -23.35 -15.82
CA THR A 68 11.34 -24.61 -15.51
C THR A 68 11.10 -25.01 -14.05
N PRO A 69 11.13 -26.33 -13.73
CA PRO A 69 10.94 -26.81 -12.36
C PRO A 69 11.86 -26.14 -11.34
N GLU A 70 13.11 -25.88 -11.70
CA GLU A 70 14.09 -25.21 -10.86
C GLU A 70 13.67 -23.76 -10.52
N VAL A 71 13.18 -23.01 -11.51
CA VAL A 71 12.68 -21.63 -11.30
C VAL A 71 11.43 -21.64 -10.42
N LEU A 72 10.54 -22.63 -10.59
CA LEU A 72 9.33 -22.76 -9.76
C LEU A 72 9.69 -23.11 -8.31
N GLU A 73 10.70 -23.94 -8.07
CA GLU A 73 11.17 -24.28 -6.74
C GLU A 73 11.72 -23.05 -6.01
N HIS A 74 12.62 -22.29 -6.63
CA HIS A 74 13.15 -21.04 -6.06
C HIS A 74 12.06 -19.98 -5.84
N ALA A 75 11.13 -19.86 -6.77
CA ALA A 75 10.01 -18.94 -6.64
C ALA A 75 9.07 -19.34 -5.50
N SER A 76 8.87 -20.64 -5.29
CA SER A 76 8.08 -21.18 -4.18
C SER A 76 8.75 -20.92 -2.83
N SER A 77 10.05 -21.20 -2.71
CA SER A 77 10.83 -20.90 -1.51
C SER A 77 10.77 -19.43 -1.17
N TYR A 78 11.07 -18.57 -2.15
CA TYR A 78 10.95 -17.13 -2.01
C TYR A 78 9.56 -16.71 -1.52
N PHE A 79 8.48 -17.29 -2.08
CA PHE A 79 7.11 -16.97 -1.68
C PHE A 79 6.84 -17.36 -0.23
N HIS A 80 7.21 -18.56 0.19
CA HIS A 80 6.97 -19.04 1.56
C HIS A 80 7.73 -18.21 2.61
N ILE A 81 8.92 -17.71 2.30
CA ILE A 81 9.64 -16.80 3.18
C ILE A 81 8.98 -15.42 3.19
N ARG A 82 8.70 -14.88 2.01
CA ARG A 82 8.25 -13.49 1.83
C ARG A 82 6.84 -13.23 2.38
N ILE A 83 5.97 -14.25 2.44
CA ILE A 83 4.60 -14.12 2.95
C ILE A 83 4.58 -13.74 4.44
N TRP A 84 5.60 -14.13 5.20
CA TRP A 84 5.73 -13.77 6.62
C TRP A 84 5.96 -12.28 6.86
N ALA A 85 6.28 -11.51 5.83
CA ALA A 85 6.28 -10.05 5.93
C ALA A 85 4.88 -9.43 5.88
N ALA A 86 3.83 -10.17 5.53
CA ALA A 86 2.48 -9.62 5.39
C ALA A 86 2.00 -8.84 6.63
N PRO A 87 2.16 -9.32 7.88
CA PRO A 87 1.75 -8.55 9.07
C PRO A 87 2.47 -7.21 9.16
N ALA A 88 3.76 -7.17 8.87
CA ALA A 88 4.53 -5.94 8.92
C ALA A 88 4.17 -5.00 7.76
N THR A 89 4.09 -5.52 6.54
CA THR A 89 3.80 -4.73 5.34
C THR A 89 2.40 -4.10 5.41
N LEU A 90 1.37 -4.87 5.73
CA LEU A 90 0.01 -4.35 5.81
C LEU A 90 -0.17 -3.36 6.98
N SER A 91 0.49 -3.62 8.13
CA SER A 91 0.52 -2.66 9.23
C SER A 91 1.22 -1.36 8.86
N LEU A 92 2.33 -1.41 8.12
CA LEU A 92 3.01 -0.22 7.62
C LEU A 92 2.14 0.58 6.64
N MET A 93 1.35 -0.08 5.77
CA MET A 93 0.38 0.60 4.91
C MET A 93 -0.66 1.38 5.73
N VAL A 94 -1.17 0.79 6.81
CA VAL A 94 -2.09 1.47 7.73
C VAL A 94 -1.42 2.67 8.40
N VAL A 95 -0.20 2.49 8.94
CA VAL A 95 0.56 3.57 9.58
C VAL A 95 0.79 4.72 8.61
N GLN A 96 1.24 4.42 7.38
CA GLN A 96 1.47 5.43 6.35
C GLN A 96 0.19 6.19 5.99
N GLY A 97 -0.90 5.47 5.73
CA GLY A 97 -2.20 6.08 5.45
C GLY A 97 -2.69 6.96 6.60
N TRP A 98 -2.54 6.50 7.82
CA TRP A 98 -2.95 7.24 9.01
C TRP A 98 -2.16 8.55 9.18
N PHE A 99 -0.82 8.52 9.02
CA PHE A 99 -0.01 9.73 9.07
C PHE A 99 -0.36 10.72 7.95
N ILE A 100 -0.61 10.23 6.73
CA ILE A 100 -1.08 11.08 5.62
C ILE A 100 -2.42 11.71 6.00
N GLY A 101 -3.33 10.97 6.62
CA GLY A 101 -4.63 11.45 7.08
C GLY A 101 -4.53 12.58 8.11
N ILE A 102 -3.59 12.53 9.06
CA ILE A 102 -3.33 13.62 10.01
C ILE A 102 -2.43 14.73 9.41
N GLN A 103 -2.25 14.74 8.10
CA GLN A 103 -1.47 15.74 7.35
C GLN A 103 0.03 15.71 7.60
N ASN A 104 0.57 14.61 8.05
CA ASN A 104 1.99 14.39 8.24
C ASN A 104 2.54 13.47 7.13
N ALA A 105 3.02 14.04 6.03
CA ALA A 105 3.64 13.30 4.94
C ALA A 105 5.13 12.97 5.19
N ARG A 106 5.78 13.65 6.15
CA ARG A 106 7.21 13.44 6.44
C ARG A 106 7.47 12.08 7.06
N THR A 107 6.63 11.66 8.01
CA THR A 107 6.80 10.38 8.69
C THR A 107 6.69 9.19 7.74
N PRO A 108 5.67 9.05 6.88
CA PRO A 108 5.61 8.01 5.86
C PRO A 108 6.83 8.00 4.94
N MET A 109 7.27 9.17 4.48
CA MET A 109 8.46 9.30 3.64
C MET A 109 9.71 8.74 4.34
N MET A 110 9.96 9.16 5.58
CA MET A 110 11.11 8.68 6.35
C MET A 110 11.05 7.18 6.63
N LEU A 111 9.86 6.64 6.95
CA LEU A 111 9.65 5.20 7.13
C LEU A 111 9.92 4.42 5.84
N THR A 112 9.44 4.91 4.70
CA THR A 112 9.70 4.28 3.41
C THR A 112 11.20 4.28 3.08
N ILE A 113 11.89 5.40 3.27
CA ILE A 113 13.35 5.48 3.07
C ILE A 113 14.07 4.49 4.00
N ALA A 114 13.73 4.47 5.29
CA ALA A 114 14.34 3.56 6.27
C ALA A 114 14.14 2.09 5.90
N VAL A 115 12.92 1.68 5.54
CA VAL A 115 12.61 0.33 5.10
C VAL A 115 13.43 -0.06 3.87
N ASN A 116 13.54 0.84 2.87
CA ASN A 116 14.32 0.57 1.67
C ASN A 116 15.82 0.46 1.96
N VAL A 117 16.37 1.32 2.83
CA VAL A 117 17.77 1.23 3.27
C VAL A 117 18.01 -0.10 3.99
N PHE A 118 17.16 -0.48 4.94
CA PHE A 118 17.27 -1.76 5.63
C PHE A 118 17.11 -2.95 4.67
N ASN A 119 16.27 -2.83 3.65
CA ASN A 119 16.12 -3.85 2.62
C ASN A 119 17.42 -4.03 1.81
N ILE A 120 18.02 -2.93 1.36
CA ILE A 120 19.29 -2.96 0.64
C ILE A 120 20.40 -3.60 1.52
N LEU A 121 20.53 -3.13 2.76
CA LEU A 121 21.54 -3.67 3.69
C LEU A 121 21.27 -5.15 4.02
N GLY A 122 20.01 -5.52 4.25
CA GLY A 122 19.62 -6.90 4.48
C GLY A 122 19.95 -7.80 3.28
N ASN A 123 19.62 -7.35 2.07
CA ASN A 123 19.95 -8.10 0.84
C ASN A 123 21.45 -8.28 0.68
N LEU A 124 22.28 -7.25 0.93
CA LEU A 124 23.74 -7.36 0.89
C LEU A 124 24.25 -8.37 1.91
N ILE A 125 23.76 -8.34 3.14
CA ILE A 125 24.19 -9.26 4.20
C ILE A 125 23.79 -10.70 3.87
N PHE A 126 22.53 -10.95 3.49
CA PHE A 126 22.07 -12.32 3.24
C PHE A 126 22.60 -12.91 1.95
N VAL A 127 22.69 -12.12 0.87
CA VAL A 127 23.19 -12.61 -0.43
C VAL A 127 24.71 -12.73 -0.43
N TYR A 128 25.43 -11.67 -0.07
CA TYR A 128 26.90 -11.68 -0.14
C TYR A 128 27.55 -12.20 1.14
N GLY A 129 26.98 -11.92 2.32
CA GLY A 129 27.56 -12.38 3.59
C GLY A 129 27.30 -13.85 3.88
N PHE A 130 26.07 -14.32 3.63
CA PHE A 130 25.68 -15.72 3.88
C PHE A 130 25.62 -16.57 2.62
N GLY A 131 25.90 -16.04 1.43
CA GLY A 131 25.88 -16.77 0.17
C GLY A 131 24.49 -17.27 -0.26
N MET A 132 23.43 -16.64 0.24
CA MET A 132 22.05 -17.00 -0.10
C MET A 132 21.68 -16.42 -1.47
N ASN A 133 20.91 -17.17 -2.25
CA ASN A 133 20.39 -16.71 -3.55
C ASN A 133 19.09 -15.86 -3.36
N SER A 134 18.02 -16.22 -4.05
CA SER A 134 16.69 -15.57 -3.97
C SER A 134 16.13 -15.54 -2.56
N ASP A 135 16.38 -16.58 -1.76
CA ASP A 135 15.91 -16.67 -0.37
C ASP A 135 16.51 -15.59 0.52
N GLY A 136 17.80 -15.23 0.26
CA GLY A 136 18.46 -14.12 0.96
C GLY A 136 17.76 -12.77 0.74
N VAL A 137 17.31 -12.51 -0.48
CA VAL A 137 16.51 -11.30 -0.81
C VAL A 137 15.16 -11.33 -0.09
N ALA A 138 14.53 -12.51 0.02
CA ALA A 138 13.27 -12.65 0.75
C ALA A 138 13.46 -12.36 2.25
N TYR A 139 14.48 -12.94 2.90
CA TYR A 139 14.81 -12.66 4.31
C TYR A 139 15.17 -11.21 4.54
N GLY A 140 16.00 -10.61 3.69
CA GLY A 140 16.34 -9.18 3.75
C GLY A 140 15.11 -8.29 3.75
N THR A 141 14.15 -8.62 2.89
CA THR A 141 12.89 -7.86 2.84
C THR A 141 12.01 -8.09 4.07
N VAL A 142 11.87 -9.32 4.56
CA VAL A 142 11.11 -9.61 5.79
C VAL A 142 11.69 -8.84 6.97
N CYS A 143 13.00 -8.90 7.18
CA CYS A 143 13.69 -8.17 8.26
C CYS A 143 13.47 -6.66 8.14
N ALA A 144 13.61 -6.09 6.94
CA ALA A 144 13.43 -4.67 6.71
C ALA A 144 11.99 -4.19 7.05
N GLN A 145 10.97 -4.97 6.68
CA GLN A 145 9.58 -4.64 6.97
C GLN A 145 9.29 -4.65 8.48
N TYR A 146 9.80 -5.65 9.21
CA TYR A 146 9.63 -5.69 10.67
C TYR A 146 10.42 -4.61 11.38
N LEU A 147 11.65 -4.30 10.96
CA LEU A 147 12.41 -3.17 11.50
C LEU A 147 11.68 -1.84 11.26
N GLY A 148 11.15 -1.65 10.04
CA GLY A 148 10.31 -0.49 9.71
C GLY A 148 9.08 -0.38 10.60
N LEU A 149 8.41 -1.51 10.87
CA LEU A 149 7.26 -1.56 11.75
C LEU A 149 7.61 -1.19 13.20
N LEU A 150 8.73 -1.70 13.72
CA LEU A 150 9.22 -1.34 15.05
C LEU A 150 9.50 0.16 15.18
N ILE A 151 10.16 0.76 14.17
CA ILE A 151 10.39 2.21 14.10
C ILE A 151 9.05 2.96 14.05
N ALA A 152 8.11 2.49 13.24
CA ALA A 152 6.79 3.09 13.12
C ALA A 152 6.05 3.11 14.46
N PHE A 153 6.04 2.00 15.20
CA PHE A 153 5.43 1.93 16.52
C PHE A 153 6.14 2.82 17.55
N LYS A 154 7.47 2.91 17.50
CA LYS A 154 8.22 3.84 18.35
C LYS A 154 7.82 5.30 18.09
N ILE A 155 7.68 5.69 16.83
CA ILE A 155 7.22 7.03 16.43
C ILE A 155 5.79 7.28 16.92
N LEU A 156 4.88 6.32 16.72
CA LEU A 156 3.50 6.40 17.17
C LEU A 156 3.40 6.59 18.68
N SER A 157 4.18 5.84 19.46
CA SER A 157 4.16 5.92 20.94
C SER A 157 4.68 7.25 21.48
N THR A 158 5.59 7.90 20.75
CA THR A 158 6.23 9.16 21.22
C THR A 158 5.51 10.41 20.73
N MET A 159 5.01 10.40 19.49
CA MET A 159 4.55 11.62 18.81
C MET A 159 3.04 11.86 18.84
N VAL A 160 2.21 10.86 19.24
CA VAL A 160 0.80 10.94 18.86
C VAL A 160 -0.13 10.87 20.06
N SER A 161 -0.71 12.02 20.43
CA SER A 161 -1.69 12.13 21.52
C SER A 161 -2.94 11.26 21.35
N PRO A 162 -3.58 11.15 20.15
CA PRO A 162 -4.80 10.35 19.99
C PRO A 162 -4.64 8.87 20.32
N LEU A 163 -3.43 8.32 20.22
CA LEU A 163 -3.14 6.90 20.50
C LEU A 163 -2.72 6.64 21.95
N LYS A 164 -2.49 7.69 22.75
CA LYS A 164 -2.13 7.57 24.18
C LYS A 164 -3.32 7.22 25.07
N ASN A 165 -4.55 7.47 24.61
CA ASN A 165 -5.73 7.12 25.36
C ASN A 165 -5.97 5.59 25.36
N PRO A 166 -6.51 5.01 26.43
CA PRO A 166 -6.80 3.58 26.48
C PRO A 166 -7.76 3.20 25.35
N VAL A 167 -7.40 2.13 24.63
CA VAL A 167 -8.16 1.67 23.46
C VAL A 167 -9.50 1.09 23.92
N ASN A 168 -10.58 1.65 23.44
CA ASN A 168 -11.90 1.07 23.65
C ASN A 168 -12.19 0.01 22.58
N TRP A 169 -11.77 -1.23 22.85
CA TRP A 169 -11.92 -2.36 21.94
C TRP A 169 -13.36 -2.65 21.54
N ARG A 170 -14.35 -2.34 22.38
CA ARG A 170 -15.77 -2.48 22.03
C ARG A 170 -16.15 -1.53 20.88
N LYS A 171 -15.60 -0.31 20.87
CA LYS A 171 -15.80 0.65 19.77
C LYS A 171 -14.98 0.30 18.52
N VAL A 172 -13.79 -0.27 18.69
CA VAL A 172 -12.95 -0.73 17.56
C VAL A 172 -13.64 -1.87 16.83
N LEU A 173 -14.10 -2.88 17.56
CA LEU A 173 -14.72 -4.08 17.00
C LEU A 173 -16.23 -3.94 16.74
N GLN A 174 -16.79 -2.73 16.85
CA GLN A 174 -18.19 -2.48 16.54
C GLN A 174 -18.51 -2.82 15.08
N LEU A 175 -19.40 -3.79 14.87
CA LEU A 175 -19.69 -4.35 13.55
C LEU A 175 -20.14 -3.30 12.52
N SER A 176 -20.93 -2.31 12.95
CA SER A 176 -21.37 -1.21 12.08
C SER A 176 -20.21 -0.37 11.58
N ALA A 177 -19.22 -0.06 12.43
CA ALA A 177 -18.06 0.72 12.07
C ALA A 177 -17.07 -0.08 11.17
N LEU A 178 -16.90 -1.37 11.46
CA LEU A 178 -16.12 -2.27 10.59
C LEU A 178 -16.79 -2.43 9.22
N LYS A 179 -18.12 -2.61 9.19
CA LYS A 179 -18.88 -2.72 7.93
C LYS A 179 -18.72 -1.45 7.08
N GLN A 180 -18.79 -0.26 7.70
CA GLN A 180 -18.56 1.00 7.00
C GLN A 180 -17.12 1.10 6.47
N TYR A 181 -16.13 0.71 7.27
CA TYR A 181 -14.73 0.66 6.86
C TYR A 181 -14.54 -0.27 5.67
N PHE A 182 -15.11 -1.48 5.70
CA PHE A 182 -15.06 -2.43 4.59
C PHE A 182 -15.77 -1.93 3.35
N TYR A 183 -16.93 -1.29 3.47
CA TYR A 183 -17.70 -0.78 2.34
C TYR A 183 -16.90 0.27 1.56
N ILE A 184 -16.31 1.25 2.26
CA ILE A 184 -15.48 2.29 1.64
C ILE A 184 -14.24 1.68 0.99
N ASN A 185 -13.61 0.72 1.65
CA ASN A 185 -12.40 0.08 1.14
C ASN A 185 -12.68 -0.91 0.00
N PHE A 186 -13.88 -1.47 -0.07
CA PHE A 186 -14.26 -2.40 -1.12
C PHE A 186 -14.31 -1.73 -2.49
N ASP A 187 -14.82 -0.50 -2.57
CA ASP A 187 -14.81 0.28 -3.83
C ASP A 187 -13.37 0.52 -4.31
N LEU A 188 -12.48 0.88 -3.39
CA LEU A 188 -11.05 1.05 -3.70
C LEU A 188 -10.40 -0.27 -4.13
N PHE A 189 -10.74 -1.36 -3.49
CA PHE A 189 -10.28 -2.70 -3.86
C PHE A 189 -10.75 -3.09 -5.26
N LEU A 190 -12.05 -2.92 -5.57
CA LEU A 190 -12.60 -3.21 -6.91
C LEU A 190 -11.95 -2.37 -8.00
N ARG A 191 -11.72 -1.07 -7.73
CA ARG A 191 -10.98 -0.19 -8.64
C ARG A 191 -9.58 -0.74 -8.92
N THR A 192 -8.86 -1.13 -7.89
CA THR A 192 -7.50 -1.67 -8.01
C THR A 192 -7.50 -3.01 -8.76
N LEU A 193 -8.46 -3.88 -8.47
CA LEU A 193 -8.62 -5.16 -9.17
C LEU A 193 -8.87 -4.93 -10.67
N ASN A 194 -9.75 -4.00 -11.03
CA ASN A 194 -10.01 -3.67 -12.43
C ASN A 194 -8.74 -3.16 -13.14
N LEU A 195 -7.93 -2.32 -12.48
CA LEU A 195 -6.66 -1.87 -13.04
C LEU A 195 -5.69 -3.04 -13.28
N ILE A 196 -5.58 -3.95 -12.31
CA ILE A 196 -4.76 -5.17 -12.45
C ILE A 196 -5.20 -5.98 -13.66
N VAL A 197 -6.51 -6.24 -13.80
CA VAL A 197 -7.07 -7.00 -14.93
C VAL A 197 -6.78 -6.32 -16.26
N VAL A 198 -6.96 -5.00 -16.34
CA VAL A 198 -6.69 -4.23 -17.58
C VAL A 198 -5.22 -4.33 -17.97
N PHE A 199 -4.28 -4.15 -17.05
CA PHE A 199 -2.85 -4.26 -17.35
C PHE A 199 -2.42 -5.68 -17.70
N ALA A 200 -2.95 -6.67 -16.99
CA ALA A 200 -2.71 -8.08 -17.31
C ALA A 200 -3.23 -8.42 -18.72
N PHE A 201 -4.45 -7.98 -19.05
CA PHE A 201 -5.02 -8.17 -20.39
C PHE A 201 -4.22 -7.45 -21.47
N PHE A 202 -3.80 -6.21 -21.23
CA PHE A 202 -2.97 -5.45 -22.18
C PHE A 202 -1.66 -6.18 -22.48
N THR A 203 -0.99 -6.68 -21.45
CA THR A 203 0.26 -7.45 -21.59
C THR A 203 0.01 -8.75 -22.38
N LEU A 204 -1.05 -9.47 -22.04
CA LEU A 204 -1.42 -10.71 -22.69
C LEU A 204 -1.80 -10.49 -24.18
N ALA A 205 -2.63 -9.48 -24.48
CA ALA A 205 -3.00 -9.13 -25.83
C ALA A 205 -1.79 -8.71 -26.67
N SER A 206 -0.81 -8.03 -26.07
CA SER A 206 0.44 -7.68 -26.74
C SER A 206 1.28 -8.92 -27.08
N SER A 207 1.30 -9.92 -26.22
CA SER A 207 2.04 -11.18 -26.46
C SER A 207 1.43 -12.03 -27.58
N TRP A 208 0.10 -11.96 -27.75
CA TRP A 208 -0.59 -12.68 -28.84
C TRP A 208 -0.24 -12.15 -30.24
N GLN A 209 0.13 -10.88 -30.35
CA GLN A 209 0.44 -10.29 -31.64
C GLN A 209 1.85 -10.64 -32.12
N SER A 210 2.88 -10.27 -31.35
CA SER A 210 4.28 -10.68 -31.59
C SER A 210 5.15 -10.28 -30.40
N GLY A 211 6.33 -10.94 -30.27
CA GLY A 211 7.34 -10.55 -29.28
C GLY A 211 7.85 -9.12 -29.47
N MET A 212 7.90 -8.62 -30.71
CA MET A 212 8.31 -7.24 -31.01
C MET A 212 7.27 -6.22 -30.48
N ILE A 213 5.98 -6.48 -30.66
CA ILE A 213 4.90 -5.62 -30.14
C ILE A 213 4.89 -5.65 -28.62
N LEU A 214 5.08 -6.81 -28.01
CA LEU A 214 5.20 -6.93 -26.55
C LEU A 214 6.37 -6.08 -26.01
N ALA A 215 7.54 -6.16 -26.67
CA ALA A 215 8.70 -5.36 -26.28
C ALA A 215 8.45 -3.85 -26.43
N ALA A 216 7.87 -3.43 -27.56
CA ALA A 216 7.52 -2.03 -27.80
C ALA A 216 6.51 -1.49 -26.77
N ASN A 217 5.45 -2.25 -26.49
CA ASN A 217 4.46 -1.89 -25.49
C ASN A 217 5.04 -1.85 -24.06
N SER A 218 5.98 -2.74 -23.73
CA SER A 218 6.69 -2.72 -22.45
C SER A 218 7.52 -1.45 -22.27
N ILE A 219 8.15 -0.95 -23.34
CA ILE A 219 8.88 0.32 -23.33
C ILE A 219 7.91 1.50 -23.18
N LEU A 220 6.79 1.50 -23.90
CA LEU A 220 5.78 2.55 -23.81
C LEU A 220 5.10 2.61 -22.43
N MET A 221 5.04 1.49 -21.70
CA MET A 221 4.52 1.45 -20.33
C MET A 221 5.42 2.18 -19.34
N GLN A 222 6.72 2.36 -19.58
CA GLN A 222 7.64 3.02 -18.65
C GLN A 222 7.34 4.51 -18.44
N PRO A 223 7.22 5.35 -19.50
CA PRO A 223 6.81 6.75 -19.34
C PRO A 223 5.44 6.89 -18.70
N TRP A 224 4.50 5.98 -19.05
CA TRP A 224 3.18 5.96 -18.44
C TRP A 224 3.25 5.68 -16.92
N ALA A 225 4.04 4.70 -16.50
CA ALA A 225 4.23 4.39 -15.09
C ALA A 225 4.87 5.57 -14.33
N PHE A 226 5.84 6.25 -14.95
CA PHE A 226 6.49 7.41 -14.37
C PHE A 226 5.50 8.57 -14.16
N ASN A 227 4.66 8.85 -15.15
CA ASN A 227 3.58 9.83 -15.04
C ASN A 227 2.58 9.46 -13.94
N SER A 228 2.19 8.18 -13.85
CA SER A 228 1.31 7.68 -12.78
C SER A 228 1.89 7.92 -11.39
N PHE A 229 3.16 7.62 -11.15
CA PHE A 229 3.82 7.89 -9.87
C PHE A 229 3.86 9.38 -9.52
N ALA A 230 4.07 10.26 -10.50
CA ALA A 230 4.00 11.70 -10.29
C ALA A 230 2.58 12.15 -9.85
N LEU A 231 1.54 11.61 -10.49
CA LEU A 231 0.15 11.91 -10.16
C LEU A 231 -0.31 11.27 -8.84
N ASP A 232 0.24 10.14 -8.45
CA ASP A 232 -0.09 9.47 -7.18
C ASP A 232 0.21 10.36 -5.97
N GLY A 233 1.28 11.16 -6.02
CA GLY A 233 1.57 12.15 -4.99
C GLY A 233 0.43 13.15 -4.79
N PHE A 234 -0.21 13.61 -5.86
CA PHE A 234 -1.38 14.48 -5.79
C PHE A 234 -2.64 13.74 -5.33
N ALA A 235 -2.79 12.47 -5.69
CA ALA A 235 -3.87 11.63 -5.21
C ALA A 235 -3.83 11.46 -3.68
N TYR A 236 -2.66 11.21 -3.10
CA TYR A 236 -2.48 11.17 -1.65
C TYR A 236 -2.74 12.53 -0.99
N ALA A 237 -2.26 13.63 -1.59
CA ALA A 237 -2.55 14.98 -1.11
C ALA A 237 -4.07 15.28 -1.18
N ALA A 238 -4.73 14.86 -2.26
CA ALA A 238 -6.18 14.99 -2.40
C ALA A 238 -6.94 14.26 -1.28
N GLN A 239 -6.59 13.00 -1.01
CA GLN A 239 -7.23 12.21 0.05
C GLN A 239 -7.12 12.90 1.41
N SER A 240 -5.95 13.42 1.74
CA SER A 240 -5.68 14.09 3.00
C SER A 240 -6.39 15.43 3.11
N LEU A 241 -6.25 16.30 2.11
CA LEU A 241 -6.81 17.66 2.14
C LEU A 241 -8.32 17.68 1.96
N VAL A 242 -8.83 16.94 0.98
CA VAL A 242 -10.28 16.83 0.72
C VAL A 242 -10.98 16.19 1.91
N GLY A 243 -10.42 15.11 2.46
CA GLY A 243 -10.95 14.46 3.65
C GLY A 243 -11.03 15.43 4.83
N ARG A 244 -9.97 16.21 5.08
CA ARG A 244 -9.94 17.23 6.12
C ARG A 244 -11.02 18.30 5.95
N PHE A 245 -11.18 18.86 4.74
CA PHE A 245 -12.18 19.91 4.50
C PHE A 245 -13.60 19.39 4.60
N ILE A 246 -13.85 18.15 4.16
CA ILE A 246 -15.15 17.47 4.37
C ILE A 246 -15.43 17.32 5.87
N GLY A 247 -14.45 16.82 6.65
CA GLY A 247 -14.59 16.66 8.09
C GLY A 247 -14.82 17.98 8.84
N ALA A 248 -14.18 19.06 8.38
CA ALA A 248 -14.35 20.41 8.92
C ALA A 248 -15.65 21.11 8.48
N GLY A 249 -16.38 20.58 7.50
CA GLY A 249 -17.54 21.24 6.90
C GLY A 249 -17.18 22.48 6.06
N ASP A 250 -15.91 22.68 5.71
CA ASP A 250 -15.43 23.85 4.96
C ASP A 250 -15.56 23.65 3.45
N VAL A 251 -16.75 23.93 2.93
CA VAL A 251 -17.09 23.78 1.51
C VAL A 251 -16.29 24.76 0.62
N VAL A 252 -15.93 25.94 1.14
CA VAL A 252 -15.21 26.96 0.36
C VAL A 252 -13.76 26.49 0.09
N SER A 253 -13.07 26.09 1.14
CA SER A 253 -11.71 25.54 1.02
C SER A 253 -11.68 24.22 0.25
N LEU A 254 -12.71 23.38 0.39
CA LEU A 254 -12.88 22.15 -0.38
C LEU A 254 -12.91 22.43 -1.89
N LYS A 255 -13.78 23.33 -2.36
CA LYS A 255 -13.89 23.69 -3.78
C LYS A 255 -12.58 24.27 -4.32
N ARG A 256 -11.92 25.13 -3.53
CA ARG A 256 -10.62 25.71 -3.89
C ARG A 256 -9.54 24.62 -4.00
N CYS A 257 -9.47 23.71 -3.05
CA CYS A 257 -8.53 22.60 -3.04
C CYS A 257 -8.70 21.71 -4.28
N ILE A 258 -9.93 21.30 -4.60
CA ILE A 258 -10.23 20.48 -5.79
C ILE A 258 -9.78 21.21 -7.07
N ARG A 259 -10.06 22.51 -7.20
CA ARG A 259 -9.62 23.29 -8.35
C ARG A 259 -8.10 23.31 -8.52
N TYR A 260 -7.35 23.55 -7.45
CA TYR A 260 -5.90 23.53 -7.52
C TYR A 260 -5.33 22.15 -7.82
N LEU A 261 -5.88 21.09 -7.22
CA LEU A 261 -5.47 19.72 -7.53
C LEU A 261 -5.66 19.39 -9.01
N LEU A 262 -6.83 19.73 -9.58
CA LEU A 262 -7.10 19.52 -11.00
C LEU A 262 -6.14 20.33 -11.89
N LEU A 263 -5.87 21.58 -11.56
CA LEU A 263 -4.93 22.42 -12.31
C LEU A 263 -3.52 21.82 -12.32
N TRP A 264 -3.01 21.41 -11.17
CA TRP A 264 -1.68 20.80 -11.07
C TRP A 264 -1.62 19.43 -11.77
N CYS A 265 -2.60 18.57 -11.59
CA CYS A 265 -2.65 17.28 -12.28
C CYS A 265 -2.71 17.46 -13.81
N THR A 266 -3.53 18.40 -14.30
CA THR A 266 -3.60 18.71 -15.73
C THR A 266 -2.28 19.27 -16.25
N GLY A 267 -1.64 20.18 -15.50
CA GLY A 267 -0.34 20.74 -15.88
C GLY A 267 0.75 19.66 -16.01
N ILE A 268 0.81 18.74 -15.07
CA ILE A 268 1.75 17.61 -15.12
C ILE A 268 1.43 16.69 -16.29
N ALA A 269 0.15 16.33 -16.49
CA ALA A 269 -0.24 15.49 -17.60
C ALA A 269 0.14 16.11 -18.97
N LEU A 270 0.02 17.43 -19.12
CA LEU A 270 0.45 18.14 -20.31
C LEU A 270 1.97 18.07 -20.52
N ILE A 271 2.77 18.24 -19.44
CA ILE A 271 4.24 18.14 -19.54
C ILE A 271 4.67 16.73 -20.00
N PHE A 272 4.00 15.69 -19.53
CA PHE A 272 4.31 14.31 -19.94
C PHE A 272 3.72 13.91 -21.29
N SER A 273 2.85 14.74 -21.88
CA SER A 273 2.25 14.51 -23.20
C SER A 273 3.06 15.17 -24.33
N LEU A 274 4.02 16.05 -24.02
CA LEU A 274 4.95 16.69 -24.93
C LEU A 274 6.24 15.89 -25.07
#